data_685a8c980667eae06b7c77a577e4a11f
#
_entry.id   685a8c980667eae06b7c77a577e4a11f
#
_cell.length_a   1.000
_cell.length_b   1.000
_cell.length_c   1.000
_cell.angle_alpha   90.00
_cell.angle_beta   90.00
_cell.angle_gamma   90.00
#
_symmetry.space_group_name_H-M   'P 1'
#
loop_
_entity.id
_entity.type
_entity.pdbx_description
1 polymer ?
#
loop_
_entity_poly.entity_id
_entity_poly.type
_entity_poly.pdbx_seq_one_letter_code
_entity_poly.pdbx_strand_id
1 'polypeptide(L)'
;FFPAEANGGVGMLKNIGAALKGARWMCTGGVNAKNVNDYLGYDQIFAVGGTWMCKSDVIKAGDWAKITAQSKEAVDTMLGLKLLHVGINTDNEEEAMKVANLIGAMLNMKVAPGNSSIFVGNKEFEIMKKPGRGTNGHIAIGCNNVDRAIYHLSQRGVKFDLDSKN
;
A
#
# COMPACT_ATOMS: atom_id res chain seq x y z
N PHE A 1 -10.11 -20.83 7.57
CA PHE A 1 -9.91 -21.70 6.41
C PHE A 1 -8.50 -22.26 6.43
N PHE A 2 -8.42 -23.60 6.57
CA PHE A 2 -7.15 -24.32 6.75
C PHE A 2 -7.23 -25.74 6.18
N PRO A 3 -6.16 -26.28 5.57
CA PRO A 3 -5.00 -25.53 5.07
C PRO A 3 -5.36 -24.74 3.79
N ALA A 4 -5.08 -23.44 3.78
CA ALA A 4 -5.62 -22.54 2.75
C ALA A 4 -5.13 -22.87 1.34
N GLU A 5 -3.83 -22.94 1.12
CA GLU A 5 -3.25 -23.20 -0.20
C GLU A 5 -3.61 -24.59 -0.73
N ALA A 6 -3.53 -25.62 0.12
CA ALA A 6 -3.85 -26.99 -0.28
C ALA A 6 -5.33 -27.18 -0.66
N ASN A 7 -6.22 -26.30 -0.16
CA ASN A 7 -7.65 -26.33 -0.47
C ASN A 7 -8.04 -25.31 -1.55
N GLY A 8 -7.12 -24.93 -2.43
CA GLY A 8 -7.39 -24.09 -3.59
C GLY A 8 -7.25 -22.57 -3.36
N GLY A 9 -6.72 -22.19 -2.19
CA GLY A 9 -6.30 -20.80 -1.93
C GLY A 9 -7.43 -19.78 -2.04
N VAL A 10 -7.05 -18.55 -2.44
CA VAL A 10 -8.01 -17.45 -2.62
C VAL A 10 -9.06 -17.75 -3.69
N GLY A 11 -8.72 -18.52 -4.72
CA GLY A 11 -9.65 -18.90 -5.78
C GLY A 11 -10.84 -19.68 -5.23
N MET A 12 -10.59 -20.70 -4.41
CA MET A 12 -11.66 -21.47 -3.75
C MET A 12 -12.50 -20.57 -2.83
N LEU A 13 -11.86 -19.69 -2.05
CA LEU A 13 -12.56 -18.78 -1.14
C LEU A 13 -13.48 -17.80 -1.88
N LYS A 14 -13.09 -17.30 -3.05
CA LYS A 14 -13.96 -16.47 -3.89
C LYS A 14 -15.21 -17.23 -4.34
N ASN A 15 -15.07 -18.51 -4.70
CA ASN A 15 -16.20 -19.35 -5.08
C ASN A 15 -17.14 -19.62 -3.90
N ILE A 16 -16.60 -19.99 -2.73
CA ILE A 16 -17.39 -20.21 -1.51
C ILE A 16 -18.03 -18.89 -1.05
N GLY A 17 -17.29 -17.80 -1.05
CA GLY A 17 -17.74 -16.49 -0.61
C GLY A 17 -18.86 -15.91 -1.47
N ALA A 18 -18.94 -16.28 -2.74
CA ALA A 18 -20.05 -15.90 -3.61
C ALA A 18 -21.39 -16.46 -3.08
N ALA A 19 -21.37 -17.68 -2.52
CA ALA A 19 -22.54 -18.31 -1.90
C ALA A 19 -22.74 -17.85 -0.44
N LEU A 20 -21.66 -17.56 0.28
CA LEU A 20 -21.65 -17.19 1.70
C LEU A 20 -21.28 -15.72 1.89
N LYS A 21 -22.12 -14.80 1.38
CA LYS A 21 -21.83 -13.35 1.34
C LYS A 21 -21.52 -12.70 2.70
N GLY A 22 -22.02 -13.25 3.80
CA GLY A 22 -21.77 -12.73 5.16
C GLY A 22 -20.57 -13.36 5.87
N ALA A 23 -19.94 -14.37 5.27
CA ALA A 23 -18.82 -15.05 5.90
C ALA A 23 -17.57 -14.18 5.92
N ARG A 24 -16.83 -14.26 7.03
CA ARG A 24 -15.50 -13.64 7.20
C ARG A 24 -14.50 -14.74 7.48
N TRP A 25 -13.33 -14.63 6.86
CA TRP A 25 -12.34 -15.70 6.88
C TRP A 25 -11.02 -15.24 7.54
N MET A 26 -10.47 -16.11 8.37
CA MET A 26 -9.07 -16.12 8.70
C MET A 26 -8.42 -17.31 8.00
N CYS A 27 -7.38 -17.07 7.21
CA CYS A 27 -6.74 -18.08 6.37
C CYS A 27 -5.36 -18.42 6.89
N THR A 28 -5.07 -19.72 7.04
CA THR A 28 -3.77 -20.25 7.44
C THR A 28 -3.42 -21.49 6.64
N GLY A 29 -2.12 -21.84 6.61
CA GLY A 29 -1.62 -23.00 5.86
C GLY A 29 -1.21 -22.63 4.43
N GLY A 30 0.09 -22.47 4.24
CA GLY A 30 0.71 -22.10 2.96
C GLY A 30 0.77 -20.60 2.70
N VAL A 31 0.17 -19.74 3.53
CA VAL A 31 0.30 -18.29 3.41
C VAL A 31 1.72 -17.87 3.74
N ASN A 32 2.29 -16.99 2.92
CA ASN A 32 3.66 -16.50 3.00
C ASN A 32 3.80 -15.11 2.37
N ALA A 33 5.00 -14.51 2.36
CA ALA A 33 5.24 -13.17 1.85
C ALA A 33 4.85 -12.97 0.37
N LYS A 34 4.81 -14.03 -0.44
CA LYS A 34 4.48 -13.93 -1.88
C LYS A 34 2.99 -13.85 -2.15
N ASN A 35 2.16 -14.46 -1.29
CA ASN A 35 0.71 -14.57 -1.51
C ASN A 35 -0.15 -13.86 -0.44
N VAL A 36 0.46 -13.30 0.62
CA VAL A 36 -0.27 -12.63 1.71
C VAL A 36 -1.22 -11.54 1.20
N ASN A 37 -0.80 -10.77 0.19
CA ASN A 37 -1.61 -9.69 -0.36
C ASN A 37 -2.74 -10.17 -1.26
N ASP A 38 -2.62 -11.34 -1.89
CA ASP A 38 -3.71 -11.96 -2.65
C ASP A 38 -4.85 -12.34 -1.72
N TYR A 39 -4.51 -12.89 -0.54
CA TYR A 39 -5.49 -13.18 0.51
C TYR A 39 -6.10 -11.90 1.08
N LEU A 40 -5.29 -10.99 1.57
CA LEU A 40 -5.75 -9.77 2.24
C LEU A 40 -6.40 -8.74 1.29
N GLY A 41 -6.27 -8.92 -0.01
CA GLY A 41 -6.96 -8.15 -1.04
C GLY A 41 -8.40 -8.64 -1.31
N TYR A 42 -8.83 -9.76 -0.70
CA TYR A 42 -10.21 -10.22 -0.79
C TYR A 42 -11.01 -9.79 0.45
N ASP A 43 -12.05 -8.98 0.27
CA ASP A 43 -12.77 -8.27 1.34
C ASP A 43 -13.31 -9.18 2.46
N GLN A 44 -13.67 -10.42 2.13
CA GLN A 44 -14.14 -11.38 3.14
C GLN A 44 -13.00 -11.96 4.00
N ILE A 45 -11.73 -11.70 3.67
CA ILE A 45 -10.59 -12.16 4.47
C ILE A 45 -10.11 -11.01 5.36
N PHE A 46 -10.36 -11.12 6.66
CA PHE A 46 -9.97 -10.10 7.63
C PHE A 46 -8.58 -10.33 8.23
N ALA A 47 -8.08 -11.57 8.23
CA ALA A 47 -6.77 -11.92 8.76
C ALA A 47 -6.17 -13.13 8.06
N VAL A 48 -4.85 -13.22 8.11
CA VAL A 48 -4.10 -14.39 7.68
C VAL A 48 -3.06 -14.77 8.74
N GLY A 49 -2.70 -16.04 8.79
CA GLY A 49 -1.63 -16.53 9.63
C GLY A 49 -0.66 -17.41 8.82
N GLY A 50 0.57 -17.41 9.24
CA GLY A 50 1.59 -18.25 8.62
C GLY A 50 2.83 -18.38 9.50
N THR A 51 3.63 -19.37 9.23
CA THR A 51 4.84 -19.69 10.01
C THR A 51 6.12 -19.13 9.38
N TRP A 52 6.03 -18.45 8.22
CA TRP A 52 7.21 -17.98 7.50
C TRP A 52 8.02 -16.93 8.27
N MET A 53 7.37 -16.13 9.13
CA MET A 53 8.02 -15.12 9.96
C MET A 53 8.56 -15.67 11.30
N CYS A 54 8.19 -16.89 11.66
CA CYS A 54 8.58 -17.50 12.94
C CYS A 54 8.71 -19.03 12.80
N LYS A 55 9.71 -19.46 12.04
CA LYS A 55 9.95 -20.88 11.77
C LYS A 55 10.51 -21.60 13.00
N SER A 56 10.14 -22.88 13.17
CA SER A 56 10.53 -23.68 14.32
C SER A 56 12.05 -23.84 14.49
N ASP A 57 12.80 -23.91 13.40
CA ASP A 57 14.27 -23.97 13.41
C ASP A 57 14.90 -22.67 13.93
N VAL A 58 14.32 -21.51 13.55
CA VAL A 58 14.77 -20.18 14.01
C VAL A 58 14.46 -19.99 15.51
N ILE A 59 13.29 -20.47 15.97
CA ILE A 59 12.92 -20.47 17.40
C ILE A 59 13.90 -21.33 18.19
N LYS A 60 14.15 -22.56 17.73
CA LYS A 60 15.08 -23.49 18.39
C LYS A 60 16.52 -22.96 18.47
N ALA A 61 16.94 -22.20 17.47
CA ALA A 61 18.24 -21.53 17.45
C ALA A 61 18.32 -20.30 18.38
N GLY A 62 17.18 -19.82 18.92
CA GLY A 62 17.11 -18.59 19.72
C GLY A 62 17.39 -17.33 18.91
N ASP A 63 17.24 -17.36 17.58
CA ASP A 63 17.52 -16.22 16.68
C ASP A 63 16.34 -15.24 16.66
N TRP A 64 16.17 -14.54 17.76
CA TRP A 64 15.10 -13.56 17.95
C TRP A 64 15.23 -12.36 17.02
N ALA A 65 16.45 -11.98 16.65
CA ALA A 65 16.71 -10.89 15.71
C ALA A 65 16.13 -11.23 14.33
N LYS A 66 16.30 -12.46 13.87
CA LYS A 66 15.74 -12.94 12.60
C LYS A 66 14.21 -12.98 12.63
N ILE A 67 13.61 -13.44 13.73
CA ILE A 67 12.14 -13.42 13.91
C ILE A 67 11.62 -11.99 13.84
N THR A 68 12.27 -11.05 14.51
CA THR A 68 11.90 -9.63 14.49
C THR A 68 11.97 -9.08 13.06
N ALA A 69 13.06 -9.33 12.34
CA ALA A 69 13.24 -8.87 10.96
C ALA A 69 12.17 -9.46 10.02
N GLN A 70 11.92 -10.76 10.10
CA GLN A 70 10.90 -11.44 9.27
C GLN A 70 9.48 -10.98 9.60
N SER A 71 9.18 -10.71 10.88
CA SER A 71 7.88 -10.16 11.28
C SER A 71 7.68 -8.74 10.76
N LYS A 72 8.72 -7.91 10.81
CA LYS A 72 8.71 -6.57 10.23
C LYS A 72 8.47 -6.64 8.71
N GLU A 73 9.22 -7.49 8.00
CA GLU A 73 9.05 -7.71 6.57
C GLU A 73 7.62 -8.16 6.22
N ALA A 74 7.03 -9.05 7.01
CA ALA A 74 5.65 -9.50 6.81
C ALA A 74 4.65 -8.33 6.91
N VAL A 75 4.82 -7.44 7.90
CA VAL A 75 3.98 -6.25 8.05
C VAL A 75 4.22 -5.27 6.91
N ASP A 76 5.47 -4.99 6.56
CA ASP A 76 5.80 -4.07 5.47
C ASP A 76 5.26 -4.59 4.11
N THR A 77 5.35 -5.90 3.85
CA THR A 77 4.75 -6.55 2.67
C THR A 77 3.22 -6.42 2.67
N MET A 78 2.58 -6.68 3.81
CA MET A 78 1.13 -6.53 3.96
C MET A 78 0.67 -5.08 3.71
N LEU A 79 1.40 -4.09 4.20
CA LEU A 79 1.08 -2.68 4.03
C LEU A 79 1.32 -2.22 2.59
N GLY A 80 2.37 -2.70 1.94
CA GLY A 80 2.71 -2.36 0.56
C GLY A 80 2.93 -0.86 0.35
N LEU A 81 3.55 -0.19 1.32
CA LEU A 81 3.78 1.24 1.26
C LEU A 81 4.73 1.58 0.11
N LYS A 82 4.35 2.53 -0.71
CA LYS A 82 5.17 3.02 -1.83
C LYS A 82 4.92 4.50 -2.10
N LEU A 83 5.95 5.22 -2.52
CA LEU A 83 5.78 6.56 -3.06
C LEU A 83 4.96 6.47 -4.36
N LEU A 84 3.87 7.22 -4.45
CA LEU A 84 3.06 7.32 -5.67
C LEU A 84 3.44 8.57 -6.46
N HIS A 85 3.41 9.73 -5.82
CA HIS A 85 3.82 10.98 -6.45
C HIS A 85 4.26 12.04 -5.43
N VAL A 86 4.95 13.03 -5.96
CA VAL A 86 5.22 14.30 -5.28
C VAL A 86 4.35 15.37 -5.92
N GLY A 87 3.45 15.96 -5.14
CA GLY A 87 2.63 17.09 -5.55
C GLY A 87 3.35 18.39 -5.25
N ILE A 88 3.40 19.30 -6.22
CA ILE A 88 4.02 20.62 -6.11
C ILE A 88 2.95 21.67 -6.36
N ASN A 89 2.72 22.57 -5.42
CA ASN A 89 1.79 23.69 -5.60
C ASN A 89 2.41 24.78 -6.44
N THR A 90 1.62 25.36 -7.34
CA THR A 90 1.93 26.61 -8.05
C THR A 90 0.72 27.54 -7.99
N ASP A 91 0.92 28.81 -8.30
CA ASP A 91 -0.16 29.81 -8.19
C ASP A 91 -1.15 29.76 -9.37
N ASN A 92 -0.68 29.29 -10.54
CA ASN A 92 -1.47 29.27 -11.75
C ASN A 92 -0.99 28.22 -12.77
N GLU A 93 -1.76 28.02 -13.83
CA GLU A 93 -1.46 27.01 -14.88
C GLU A 93 -0.18 27.34 -15.67
N GLU A 94 0.12 28.62 -15.90
CA GLU A 94 1.33 29.01 -16.64
C GLU A 94 2.60 28.60 -15.88
N GLU A 95 2.62 28.87 -14.57
CA GLU A 95 3.72 28.47 -13.69
C GLU A 95 3.81 26.96 -13.56
N ALA A 96 2.66 26.28 -13.42
CA ALA A 96 2.61 24.81 -13.39
C ALA A 96 3.21 24.20 -14.64
N MET A 97 2.93 24.77 -15.81
CA MET A 97 3.47 24.28 -17.08
C MET A 97 4.99 24.53 -17.17
N LYS A 98 5.49 25.66 -16.70
CA LYS A 98 6.93 25.94 -16.65
C LYS A 98 7.66 24.91 -15.77
N VAL A 99 7.15 24.65 -14.57
CA VAL A 99 7.72 23.66 -13.63
C VAL A 99 7.65 22.24 -14.23
N ALA A 100 6.50 21.86 -14.79
CA ALA A 100 6.33 20.54 -15.41
C ALA A 100 7.28 20.30 -16.59
N ASN A 101 7.45 21.29 -17.45
CA ASN A 101 8.37 21.22 -18.60
C ASN A 101 9.83 21.13 -18.13
N LEU A 102 10.21 21.89 -17.09
CA LEU A 102 11.55 21.83 -16.53
C LEU A 102 11.86 20.42 -15.99
N ILE A 103 10.98 19.87 -15.16
CA ILE A 103 11.15 18.51 -14.61
C ILE A 103 11.15 17.46 -15.73
N GLY A 104 10.24 17.60 -16.70
CA GLY A 104 10.16 16.71 -17.86
C GLY A 104 11.43 16.71 -18.69
N ALA A 105 12.01 17.89 -18.93
CA ALA A 105 13.26 18.03 -19.66
C ALA A 105 14.47 17.47 -18.87
N MET A 106 14.56 17.79 -17.56
CA MET A 106 15.65 17.29 -16.70
C MET A 106 15.69 15.79 -16.57
N LEU A 107 14.53 15.15 -16.48
CA LEU A 107 14.40 13.71 -16.22
C LEU A 107 14.06 12.90 -17.48
N ASN A 108 13.96 13.56 -18.64
CA ASN A 108 13.49 12.94 -19.89
C ASN A 108 12.15 12.23 -19.72
N MET A 109 11.20 12.90 -19.06
CA MET A 109 9.86 12.40 -18.77
C MET A 109 8.79 13.11 -19.59
N LYS A 110 7.72 12.39 -19.91
CA LYS A 110 6.56 12.94 -20.62
C LYS A 110 5.80 13.90 -19.71
N VAL A 111 5.38 15.05 -20.27
CA VAL A 111 4.47 15.99 -19.60
C VAL A 111 3.06 15.76 -20.12
N ALA A 112 2.09 15.62 -19.21
CA ALA A 112 0.69 15.33 -19.54
C ALA A 112 -0.25 16.28 -18.76
N PRO A 113 -0.78 17.35 -19.39
CA PRO A 113 -1.75 18.23 -18.77
C PRO A 113 -3.05 17.50 -18.41
N GLY A 114 -3.53 17.71 -17.18
CA GLY A 114 -4.83 17.28 -16.69
C GLY A 114 -5.72 18.49 -16.34
N ASN A 115 -6.87 18.28 -15.72
CA ASN A 115 -7.81 19.36 -15.39
C ASN A 115 -7.28 20.28 -14.29
N SER A 116 -6.92 19.74 -13.14
CA SER A 116 -6.48 20.49 -11.94
C SER A 116 -4.97 20.52 -11.75
N SER A 117 -4.24 19.68 -12.48
CA SER A 117 -2.80 19.51 -12.36
C SER A 117 -2.16 19.08 -13.67
N ILE A 118 -0.84 19.12 -13.73
CA ILE A 118 -0.04 18.63 -14.86
C ILE A 118 0.82 17.49 -14.32
N PHE A 119 0.72 16.33 -14.94
CA PHE A 119 1.51 15.16 -14.55
C PHE A 119 2.80 15.09 -15.34
N VAL A 120 3.88 14.67 -14.67
CA VAL A 120 5.17 14.39 -15.31
C VAL A 120 5.57 12.95 -15.03
N GLY A 121 6.06 12.27 -16.05
CA GLY A 121 6.37 10.84 -16.02
C GLY A 121 5.11 9.98 -16.10
N ASN A 122 5.10 8.86 -15.35
CA ASN A 122 3.92 8.02 -15.14
C ASN A 122 3.12 8.47 -13.91
N LYS A 123 3.05 9.79 -13.70
CA LYS A 123 2.47 10.47 -12.55
C LYS A 123 3.38 10.51 -11.30
N GLU A 124 4.70 10.38 -11.48
CA GLU A 124 5.66 10.56 -10.39
C GLU A 124 5.63 11.97 -9.80
N PHE A 125 5.33 12.98 -10.65
CA PHE A 125 5.12 14.36 -10.22
C PHE A 125 3.74 14.84 -10.63
N GLU A 126 3.07 15.54 -9.72
CA GLU A 126 1.80 16.21 -9.91
C GLU A 126 1.98 17.71 -9.66
N ILE A 127 2.00 18.52 -10.71
CA ILE A 127 2.17 19.97 -10.59
C ILE A 127 0.78 20.60 -10.58
N MET A 128 0.39 21.14 -9.43
CA MET A 128 -0.94 21.74 -9.22
C MET A 128 -1.06 23.07 -9.93
N LYS A 129 -2.14 23.29 -10.70
CA LYS A 129 -2.44 24.56 -11.42
C LYS A 129 -2.92 25.69 -10.50
N LYS A 130 -3.11 25.40 -9.22
CA LYS A 130 -3.45 26.32 -8.13
C LYS A 130 -3.06 25.68 -6.80
N PRO A 131 -2.89 26.46 -5.72
CA PRO A 131 -2.60 25.91 -4.41
C PRO A 131 -3.56 24.78 -4.03
N GLY A 132 -2.98 23.63 -3.67
CA GLY A 132 -3.68 22.42 -3.26
C GLY A 132 -3.38 22.07 -1.79
N ARG A 133 -3.24 20.77 -1.49
CA ARG A 133 -2.92 20.28 -0.15
C ARG A 133 -1.50 20.70 0.25
N GLY A 134 -1.34 21.11 1.53
CA GLY A 134 -0.07 21.58 2.10
C GLY A 134 0.35 22.95 1.56
N THR A 135 1.31 23.58 2.21
CA THR A 135 1.81 24.90 1.81
C THR A 135 2.55 24.87 0.47
N ASN A 136 3.49 23.94 0.34
CA ASN A 136 4.32 23.81 -0.86
C ASN A 136 3.91 22.67 -1.79
N GLY A 137 3.02 21.80 -1.30
CA GLY A 137 2.58 20.59 -1.99
C GLY A 137 2.39 19.42 -1.03
N HIS A 138 2.47 18.21 -1.56
CA HIS A 138 2.21 16.99 -0.80
C HIS A 138 3.02 15.79 -1.34
N ILE A 139 3.12 14.75 -0.52
CA ILE A 139 3.66 13.46 -0.92
C ILE A 139 2.54 12.43 -0.82
N ALA A 140 2.27 11.74 -1.90
CA ALA A 140 1.29 10.66 -1.91
C ALA A 140 1.97 9.31 -1.66
N ILE A 141 1.51 8.63 -0.62
CA ILE A 141 1.96 7.27 -0.27
C ILE A 141 0.83 6.30 -0.57
N GLY A 142 1.09 5.36 -1.47
CA GLY A 142 0.18 4.24 -1.73
C GLY A 142 0.32 3.15 -0.67
N CYS A 143 -0.77 2.43 -0.43
CA CYS A 143 -0.81 1.27 0.43
C CYS A 143 -1.84 0.25 -0.06
N ASN A 144 -1.73 -1.00 0.39
CA ASN A 144 -2.66 -2.05 0.01
C ASN A 144 -4.04 -1.92 0.69
N ASN A 145 -4.10 -1.27 1.84
CA ASN A 145 -5.35 -1.02 2.56
C ASN A 145 -5.16 0.17 3.52
N VAL A 146 -5.99 1.18 3.39
CA VAL A 146 -5.89 2.44 4.13
C VAL A 146 -6.08 2.23 5.64
N ASP A 147 -7.05 1.43 6.06
CA ASP A 147 -7.32 1.20 7.49
C ASP A 147 -6.17 0.48 8.18
N ARG A 148 -5.59 -0.54 7.50
CA ARG A 148 -4.39 -1.23 8.00
C ARG A 148 -3.19 -0.28 8.06
N ALA A 149 -3.01 0.56 7.05
CA ALA A 149 -1.93 1.54 7.04
C ALA A 149 -2.08 2.55 8.19
N ILE A 150 -3.26 3.11 8.40
CA ILE A 150 -3.54 4.02 9.51
C ILE A 150 -3.21 3.33 10.84
N TYR A 151 -3.73 2.11 11.08
CA TYR A 151 -3.46 1.37 12.30
C TYR A 151 -1.96 1.19 12.57
N HIS A 152 -1.24 0.59 11.62
CA HIS A 152 0.18 0.27 11.82
C HIS A 152 1.08 1.51 11.87
N LEU A 153 0.79 2.54 11.08
CA LEU A 153 1.57 3.77 11.08
C LEU A 153 1.30 4.61 12.35
N SER A 154 0.07 4.58 12.87
CA SER A 154 -0.24 5.21 14.17
C SER A 154 0.56 4.59 15.31
N GLN A 155 0.77 3.27 15.30
CA GLN A 155 1.65 2.59 16.26
C GLN A 155 3.12 3.02 16.13
N ARG A 156 3.52 3.55 14.97
CA ARG A 156 4.84 4.13 14.70
C ARG A 156 4.90 5.63 14.99
N GLY A 157 3.84 6.22 15.56
CA GLY A 157 3.77 7.63 15.95
C GLY A 157 3.27 8.58 14.86
N VAL A 158 2.84 8.08 13.70
CA VAL A 158 2.24 8.93 12.65
C VAL A 158 0.84 9.35 13.07
N LYS A 159 0.55 10.65 12.99
CA LYS A 159 -0.77 11.21 13.25
C LYS A 159 -1.53 11.38 11.94
N PHE A 160 -2.80 11.00 11.93
CA PHE A 160 -3.69 11.11 10.78
C PHE A 160 -4.82 12.09 11.08
N ASP A 161 -5.19 12.87 10.08
CA ASP A 161 -6.46 13.60 10.04
C ASP A 161 -7.53 12.64 9.50
N LEU A 162 -8.28 12.02 10.42
CA LEU A 162 -9.30 11.02 10.06
C LEU A 162 -10.55 11.65 9.45
N ASP A 163 -10.78 12.93 9.67
CA ASP A 163 -11.95 13.65 9.11
C ASP A 163 -11.76 13.86 7.59
N SER A 164 -10.52 13.82 7.11
CA SER A 164 -10.20 13.89 5.67
C SER A 164 -10.28 12.53 4.94
N LYS A 165 -10.61 11.45 5.64
CA LYS A 165 -10.75 10.11 5.05
C LYS A 165 -12.04 10.02 4.23
N ASN A 166 -11.91 9.74 2.93
CA ASN A 166 -13.02 9.52 2.00
C ASN A 166 -13.28 8.03 1.79
#